data_818bb1e6ca92ccfea49acfb21b240e54
#
_entry.id   818bb1e6ca92ccfea49acfb21b240e54
#
_cell.length_a   1.000
_cell.length_b   1.000
_cell.length_c   1.000
_cell.angle_alpha   90.00
_cell.angle_beta   90.00
_cell.angle_gamma   90.00
#
_symmetry.space_group_name_H-M   'P 1'
#
loop_
_entity.id
_entity.type
_entity.pdbx_description
1 polymer ?
#
loop_
_entity_poly.entity_id
_entity_poly.type
_entity_poly.pdbx_seq_one_letter_code
_entity_poly.pdbx_strand_id
1 'polypeptide(L)'
;VLQITSKFDVCFPYNLEMVASDDLYVFYDTETTGLDINFSQIIQIGCVLTDSNFNVLEELNLSSKVLPWIVPSPDAFLVHKQTECLESGQSHFEMMKSLRDKWLSWGKEKNLIFVSYNGHRFDEELVRRQFYWNLFEPYITNTNGNRRLDLMSLFQIIGNFYSSKIKVPQDEDKNISLKLTDLAEENNISVENAHDAIVDCMLMVNLMKKIKKHAPEALEAAVKGSSKNGNIELTKSSPFSILGEIYRKKKYIYPVISCGQNPNQTNQVALIDLYFDPKKMFDMSDYELSEQFGAGGGLKTISINKSIPLMPANKISNIEEFLDSPLKLLESRAQQVNENTDFQNRICELLSINQREYPPNKYLEQKVYERFPSNSDKLWMERFEISTWAEKA
;
A
#
# COMPACT_ATOMS: atom_id res chain seq x y z
N VAL A 1 43.62 -8.37 38.21
CA VAL A 1 44.10 -7.43 37.19
C VAL A 1 44.21 -8.20 35.87
N LEU A 2 43.22 -8.17 35.05
CA LEU A 2 43.27 -8.67 33.67
C LEU A 2 42.52 -7.65 32.80
N GLN A 3 43.29 -6.93 32.00
CA GLN A 3 42.77 -6.08 30.92
C GLN A 3 42.23 -6.99 29.81
N ILE A 4 40.96 -6.78 29.43
CA ILE A 4 40.39 -7.34 28.21
C ILE A 4 40.20 -6.17 27.26
N THR A 5 41.09 -6.09 26.27
CA THR A 5 40.95 -5.23 25.11
C THR A 5 39.98 -5.89 24.13
N SER A 6 38.81 -5.30 23.89
CA SER A 6 37.91 -5.71 22.82
C SER A 6 38.21 -4.93 21.55
N LYS A 7 38.85 -5.58 20.60
CA LYS A 7 38.80 -5.22 19.18
C LYS A 7 37.78 -6.14 18.52
N PHE A 8 36.70 -5.61 18.06
CA PHE A 8 35.87 -6.22 16.99
C PHE A 8 35.55 -5.16 15.94
N ASP A 9 36.53 -4.91 15.08
CA ASP A 9 36.23 -4.40 13.74
C ASP A 9 35.90 -5.60 12.86
N VAL A 10 34.61 -5.87 12.66
CA VAL A 10 34.16 -6.80 11.62
C VAL A 10 33.56 -5.95 10.52
N CYS A 11 34.40 -5.58 9.59
CA CYS A 11 34.01 -5.05 8.29
C CYS A 11 33.43 -6.20 7.47
N PHE A 12 32.09 -6.31 7.39
CA PHE A 12 31.44 -7.20 6.44
C PHE A 12 31.40 -6.49 5.09
N PRO A 13 31.96 -7.08 4.02
CA PRO A 13 31.70 -6.59 2.67
C PRO A 13 30.25 -6.94 2.33
N TYR A 14 29.40 -5.93 2.20
CA TYR A 14 28.09 -6.09 1.60
C TYR A 14 28.25 -6.37 0.10
N ASN A 15 28.44 -7.63 -0.24
CA ASN A 15 28.07 -8.11 -1.56
C ASN A 15 26.54 -8.21 -1.58
N LEU A 16 25.89 -7.19 -2.13
CA LEU A 16 24.49 -7.26 -2.55
C LEU A 16 24.41 -8.12 -3.84
N GLU A 17 24.56 -9.43 -3.69
CA GLU A 17 23.86 -10.32 -4.61
C GLU A 17 22.37 -10.12 -4.33
N MET A 18 21.63 -9.61 -5.32
CA MET A 18 20.18 -9.65 -5.33
C MET A 18 19.79 -11.13 -5.18
N VAL A 19 19.51 -11.56 -3.97
CA VAL A 19 18.78 -12.79 -3.73
C VAL A 19 17.45 -12.57 -4.43
N ALA A 20 17.23 -13.24 -5.55
CA ALA A 20 15.95 -13.27 -6.22
C ALA A 20 14.93 -13.70 -5.15
N SER A 21 14.07 -12.78 -4.72
CA SER A 21 13.08 -13.12 -3.73
C SER A 21 12.21 -14.20 -4.36
N ASP A 22 12.00 -15.30 -3.65
CA ASP A 22 11.13 -16.41 -4.08
C ASP A 22 9.65 -16.03 -3.99
N ASP A 23 9.36 -14.75 -3.75
CA ASP A 23 8.01 -14.22 -3.65
C ASP A 23 7.26 -14.32 -4.98
N LEU A 24 5.99 -14.64 -4.89
CA LEU A 24 5.05 -14.55 -5.98
C LEU A 24 4.22 -13.27 -5.87
N TYR A 25 3.77 -12.76 -7.00
CA TYR A 25 2.93 -11.56 -7.04
C TYR A 25 1.53 -11.93 -7.50
N VAL A 26 0.53 -11.46 -6.77
CA VAL A 26 -0.90 -11.59 -7.10
C VAL A 26 -1.42 -10.20 -7.44
N PHE A 27 -1.56 -9.92 -8.72
CA PHE A 27 -2.26 -8.72 -9.18
C PHE A 27 -3.75 -8.97 -9.08
N TYR A 28 -4.50 -8.05 -8.50
CA TYR A 28 -5.94 -8.17 -8.40
C TYR A 28 -6.64 -6.83 -8.55
N ASP A 29 -7.84 -6.88 -9.11
CA ASP A 29 -8.72 -5.76 -9.34
C ASP A 29 -10.17 -6.18 -9.18
N THR A 30 -11.09 -5.26 -8.86
CA THR A 30 -12.48 -5.58 -8.56
C THR A 30 -13.46 -4.67 -9.29
N GLU A 31 -14.50 -5.27 -9.91
CA GLU A 31 -15.69 -4.55 -10.35
C GLU A 31 -16.80 -4.70 -9.30
N THR A 32 -17.52 -3.61 -9.04
CA THR A 32 -18.39 -3.51 -7.87
C THR A 32 -19.74 -2.89 -8.18
N THR A 33 -20.70 -3.09 -7.29
CA THR A 33 -22.02 -2.45 -7.39
C THR A 33 -22.01 -0.96 -7.05
N GLY A 34 -20.89 -0.39 -6.60
CA GLY A 34 -20.79 1.03 -6.22
C GLY A 34 -19.53 1.35 -5.42
N LEU A 35 -19.41 2.57 -4.92
CA LEU A 35 -18.21 3.08 -4.26
C LEU A 35 -18.23 3.01 -2.73
N ASP A 36 -19.34 2.63 -2.11
CA ASP A 36 -19.42 2.50 -0.65
C ASP A 36 -18.76 1.19 -0.21
N ILE A 37 -17.58 1.29 0.38
CA ILE A 37 -16.80 0.12 0.82
C ILE A 37 -17.50 -0.74 1.87
N ASN A 38 -18.50 -0.21 2.59
CA ASN A 38 -19.22 -0.97 3.61
C ASN A 38 -20.38 -1.79 3.04
N PHE A 39 -21.01 -1.30 1.96
CA PHE A 39 -22.27 -1.86 1.48
C PHE A 39 -22.27 -2.26 -0.01
N SER A 40 -21.24 -1.86 -0.77
CA SER A 40 -21.09 -2.32 -2.16
C SER A 40 -20.60 -3.76 -2.19
N GLN A 41 -21.08 -4.50 -3.19
CA GLN A 41 -20.68 -5.88 -3.46
C GLN A 41 -19.65 -5.94 -4.58
N ILE A 42 -18.64 -6.79 -4.45
CA ILE A 42 -17.79 -7.21 -5.56
C ILE A 42 -18.61 -8.13 -6.46
N ILE A 43 -18.75 -7.78 -7.72
CA ILE A 43 -19.46 -8.56 -8.73
C ILE A 43 -18.51 -9.30 -9.66
N GLN A 44 -17.29 -8.78 -9.84
CA GLN A 44 -16.20 -9.46 -10.52
C GLN A 44 -14.91 -9.22 -9.77
N ILE A 45 -14.04 -10.21 -9.74
CA ILE A 45 -12.65 -10.07 -9.31
C ILE A 45 -11.73 -10.79 -10.27
N GLY A 46 -10.78 -10.04 -10.83
CA GLY A 46 -9.68 -10.54 -11.62
C GLY A 46 -8.44 -10.74 -10.76
N CYS A 47 -7.71 -11.83 -10.97
CA CYS A 47 -6.42 -12.06 -10.34
C CYS A 47 -5.42 -12.65 -11.33
N VAL A 48 -4.18 -12.18 -11.30
CA VAL A 48 -3.08 -12.73 -12.10
C VAL A 48 -1.91 -13.06 -11.18
N LEU A 49 -1.57 -14.34 -11.09
CA LEU A 49 -0.39 -14.82 -10.39
C LEU A 49 0.83 -14.74 -11.29
N THR A 50 1.93 -14.17 -10.79
CA THR A 50 3.19 -14.08 -11.53
C THR A 50 4.39 -14.48 -10.66
N ASP A 51 5.48 -14.83 -11.31
CA ASP A 51 6.80 -14.92 -10.69
C ASP A 51 7.40 -13.51 -10.43
N SER A 52 8.61 -13.46 -9.86
CA SER A 52 9.35 -12.23 -9.60
C SER A 52 9.82 -11.49 -10.86
N ASN A 53 9.71 -12.10 -12.04
CA ASN A 53 9.95 -11.48 -13.34
C ASN A 53 8.67 -10.98 -14.01
N PHE A 54 7.55 -11.12 -13.31
CA PHE A 54 6.21 -10.79 -13.79
C PHE A 54 5.77 -11.66 -15.00
N ASN A 55 6.32 -12.88 -15.13
CA ASN A 55 5.77 -13.88 -16.05
C ASN A 55 4.49 -14.45 -15.44
N VAL A 56 3.44 -14.45 -16.22
CA VAL A 56 2.13 -14.99 -15.80
C VAL A 56 2.24 -16.49 -15.58
N LEU A 57 1.83 -16.95 -14.41
CA LEU A 57 1.79 -18.35 -14.01
C LEU A 57 0.35 -18.89 -14.04
N GLU A 58 -0.60 -18.09 -13.58
CA GLU A 58 -2.02 -18.46 -13.53
C GLU A 58 -2.89 -17.21 -13.56
N GLU A 59 -4.10 -17.34 -14.10
CA GLU A 59 -5.13 -16.32 -14.11
C GLU A 59 -6.39 -16.85 -13.44
N LEU A 60 -7.12 -15.96 -12.77
CA LEU A 60 -8.39 -16.25 -12.13
C LEU A 60 -9.34 -15.10 -12.41
N ASN A 61 -10.48 -15.39 -13.00
CA ASN A 61 -11.54 -14.40 -13.21
C ASN A 61 -12.85 -14.98 -12.65
N LEU A 62 -13.38 -14.36 -11.61
CA LEU A 62 -14.57 -14.80 -10.91
C LEU A 62 -15.63 -13.72 -10.94
N SER A 63 -16.89 -14.11 -11.12
CA SER A 63 -18.02 -13.21 -11.05
C SER A 63 -19.15 -13.81 -10.22
N SER A 64 -19.99 -12.96 -9.64
CA SER A 64 -21.16 -13.38 -8.87
C SER A 64 -22.40 -12.60 -9.24
N LYS A 65 -23.54 -13.21 -8.97
CA LYS A 65 -24.83 -12.52 -9.03
C LYS A 65 -24.93 -11.47 -7.93
N VAL A 66 -25.59 -10.35 -8.23
CA VAL A 66 -25.90 -9.32 -7.24
C VAL A 66 -26.85 -9.89 -6.18
N LEU A 67 -26.52 -9.65 -4.92
CA LEU A 67 -27.35 -10.08 -3.78
C LEU A 67 -28.70 -9.33 -3.77
N PRO A 68 -29.82 -10.01 -3.40
CA PRO A 68 -31.16 -9.43 -3.53
C PRO A 68 -31.41 -8.14 -2.76
N TRP A 69 -30.62 -7.86 -1.73
CA TRP A 69 -30.73 -6.66 -0.90
C TRP A 69 -29.74 -5.55 -1.26
N ILE A 70 -28.87 -5.77 -2.24
CA ILE A 70 -27.94 -4.76 -2.74
C ILE A 70 -28.63 -3.98 -3.85
N VAL A 71 -28.61 -2.66 -3.74
CA VAL A 71 -29.08 -1.74 -4.77
C VAL A 71 -27.84 -1.21 -5.53
N PRO A 72 -27.60 -1.65 -6.76
CA PRO A 72 -26.43 -1.20 -7.51
C PRO A 72 -26.50 0.29 -7.87
N SER A 73 -25.35 0.95 -7.87
CA SER A 73 -25.21 2.31 -8.41
C SER A 73 -25.24 2.28 -9.94
N PRO A 74 -26.13 3.06 -10.60
CA PRO A 74 -26.12 3.19 -12.04
C PRO A 74 -24.76 3.64 -12.60
N ASP A 75 -24.06 4.53 -11.90
CA ASP A 75 -22.77 5.06 -12.33
C ASP A 75 -21.70 3.94 -12.43
N ALA A 76 -21.68 2.99 -11.48
CA ALA A 76 -20.77 1.86 -11.54
C ALA A 76 -21.05 1.00 -12.79
N PHE A 77 -22.33 0.71 -13.07
CA PHE A 77 -22.74 -0.07 -14.24
C PHE A 77 -22.51 0.62 -15.59
N LEU A 78 -22.49 1.95 -15.60
CA LEU A 78 -22.09 2.71 -16.79
C LEU A 78 -20.58 2.58 -17.07
N VAL A 79 -19.76 2.36 -16.05
CA VAL A 79 -18.30 2.19 -16.18
C VAL A 79 -17.95 0.78 -16.65
N HIS A 80 -18.24 -0.26 -15.85
CA HIS A 80 -17.85 -1.64 -16.16
C HIS A 80 -18.79 -2.39 -17.13
N LYS A 81 -20.03 -1.91 -17.33
CA LYS A 81 -21.03 -2.45 -18.27
C LYS A 81 -21.44 -3.91 -18.04
N GLN A 82 -21.14 -4.49 -16.88
CA GLN A 82 -21.40 -5.89 -16.55
C GLN A 82 -22.82 -6.08 -16.01
N THR A 83 -23.81 -6.11 -16.90
CA THR A 83 -25.23 -6.23 -16.51
C THR A 83 -25.69 -7.67 -16.28
N GLU A 84 -24.96 -8.66 -16.74
CA GLU A 84 -25.34 -10.09 -16.62
C GLU A 84 -25.45 -10.53 -15.15
N CYS A 85 -24.64 -9.94 -14.26
CA CYS A 85 -24.66 -10.23 -12.84
C CYS A 85 -25.98 -9.85 -12.14
N LEU A 86 -26.84 -9.05 -12.77
CA LEU A 86 -28.16 -8.72 -12.25
C LEU A 86 -29.14 -9.91 -12.35
N GLU A 87 -28.96 -10.77 -13.34
CA GLU A 87 -29.88 -11.86 -13.67
C GLU A 87 -29.31 -13.25 -13.33
N SER A 88 -28.01 -13.45 -13.55
CA SER A 88 -27.36 -14.76 -13.47
C SER A 88 -25.98 -14.68 -12.82
N GLY A 89 -25.44 -15.85 -12.47
CA GLY A 89 -24.12 -16.02 -11.89
C GLY A 89 -24.12 -16.93 -10.66
N GLN A 90 -22.93 -17.30 -10.22
CA GLN A 90 -22.77 -18.05 -8.98
C GLN A 90 -23.12 -17.16 -7.75
N SER A 91 -23.34 -17.79 -6.61
CA SER A 91 -23.57 -17.03 -5.38
C SER A 91 -22.32 -16.24 -4.98
N HIS A 92 -22.53 -15.10 -4.32
CA HIS A 92 -21.43 -14.31 -3.78
C HIS A 92 -20.56 -15.12 -2.81
N PHE A 93 -21.16 -15.98 -1.99
CA PHE A 93 -20.43 -16.88 -1.08
C PHE A 93 -19.49 -17.83 -1.84
N GLU A 94 -19.96 -18.47 -2.91
CA GLU A 94 -19.15 -19.38 -3.71
C GLU A 94 -18.00 -18.66 -4.41
N MET A 95 -18.25 -17.45 -4.93
CA MET A 95 -17.20 -16.63 -5.52
C MET A 95 -16.11 -16.30 -4.50
N MET A 96 -16.49 -15.78 -3.33
CA MET A 96 -15.53 -15.40 -2.28
C MET A 96 -14.82 -16.62 -1.69
N LYS A 97 -15.49 -17.77 -1.61
CA LYS A 97 -14.87 -19.04 -1.22
C LYS A 97 -13.82 -19.48 -2.23
N SER A 98 -14.15 -19.45 -3.51
CA SER A 98 -13.22 -19.82 -4.59
C SER A 98 -11.99 -18.91 -4.61
N LEU A 99 -12.19 -17.60 -4.44
CA LEU A 99 -11.11 -16.62 -4.32
C LEU A 99 -10.18 -16.94 -3.16
N ARG A 100 -10.75 -17.15 -1.96
CA ARG A 100 -9.98 -17.48 -0.76
C ARG A 100 -9.19 -18.77 -0.93
N ASP A 101 -9.83 -19.83 -1.39
CA ASP A 101 -9.20 -21.13 -1.55
C ASP A 101 -8.05 -21.07 -2.57
N LYS A 102 -8.22 -20.30 -3.64
CA LYS A 102 -7.17 -20.07 -4.63
C LYS A 102 -5.99 -19.28 -4.04
N TRP A 103 -6.23 -18.17 -3.33
CA TRP A 103 -5.18 -17.38 -2.71
C TRP A 103 -4.40 -18.18 -1.65
N LEU A 104 -5.09 -18.98 -0.84
CA LEU A 104 -4.44 -19.89 0.12
C LEU A 104 -3.61 -20.98 -0.60
N SER A 105 -4.10 -21.51 -1.72
CA SER A 105 -3.35 -22.45 -2.54
C SER A 105 -2.07 -21.86 -3.12
N TRP A 106 -2.13 -20.64 -3.65
CA TRP A 106 -0.97 -19.93 -4.18
C TRP A 106 0.07 -19.60 -3.08
N GLY A 107 -0.41 -19.27 -1.88
CA GLY A 107 0.44 -18.94 -0.72
C GLY A 107 0.94 -20.13 0.10
N LYS A 108 0.69 -21.39 -0.32
CA LYS A 108 1.00 -22.57 0.48
C LYS A 108 2.50 -22.77 0.75
N GLU A 109 3.33 -22.48 -0.25
CA GLU A 109 4.78 -22.72 -0.19
C GLU A 109 5.61 -21.43 -0.26
N LYS A 110 4.99 -20.33 -0.68
CA LYS A 110 5.67 -19.04 -0.91
C LYS A 110 4.86 -17.89 -0.37
N ASN A 111 5.54 -16.83 0.05
CA ASN A 111 4.87 -15.60 0.42
C ASN A 111 4.33 -14.91 -0.84
N LEU A 112 3.16 -14.30 -0.70
CA LEU A 112 2.51 -13.54 -1.76
C LEU A 112 2.66 -12.03 -1.52
N ILE A 113 2.94 -11.31 -2.60
CA ILE A 113 2.81 -9.86 -2.64
C ILE A 113 1.56 -9.54 -3.44
N PHE A 114 0.53 -9.09 -2.74
CA PHE A 114 -0.72 -8.65 -3.36
C PHE A 114 -0.56 -7.24 -3.92
N VAL A 115 -0.80 -7.10 -5.22
CA VAL A 115 -0.63 -5.85 -5.96
C VAL A 115 -1.98 -5.38 -6.47
N SER A 116 -2.34 -4.14 -6.17
CA SER A 116 -3.54 -3.48 -6.68
C SER A 116 -3.21 -2.06 -7.13
N TYR A 117 -4.14 -1.41 -7.80
CA TYR A 117 -3.99 -0.02 -8.22
C TYR A 117 -4.89 0.90 -7.41
N ASN A 118 -4.32 1.75 -6.55
CA ASN A 118 -5.05 2.56 -5.55
C ASN A 118 -5.95 1.72 -4.62
N GLY A 119 -5.70 0.42 -4.55
CA GLY A 119 -6.58 -0.55 -3.93
C GLY A 119 -6.54 -0.56 -2.40
N HIS A 120 -5.52 0.02 -1.76
CA HIS A 120 -5.47 0.09 -0.29
C HIS A 120 -6.65 0.85 0.35
N ARG A 121 -7.38 1.64 -0.43
CA ARG A 121 -8.55 2.40 0.03
C ARG A 121 -9.87 1.85 -0.49
N PHE A 122 -9.83 0.95 -1.45
CA PHE A 122 -11.02 0.45 -2.12
C PHE A 122 -11.03 -1.08 -2.24
N ASP A 123 -10.30 -1.68 -3.17
CA ASP A 123 -10.32 -3.14 -3.44
C ASP A 123 -9.98 -3.97 -2.20
N GLU A 124 -8.90 -3.60 -1.51
CA GLU A 124 -8.47 -4.27 -0.28
C GLU A 124 -9.54 -4.19 0.82
N GLU A 125 -10.15 -3.03 0.98
CA GLU A 125 -11.20 -2.81 1.95
C GLU A 125 -12.47 -3.60 1.63
N LEU A 126 -12.84 -3.67 0.35
CA LEU A 126 -13.98 -4.46 -0.11
C LEU A 126 -13.73 -5.96 0.06
N VAL A 127 -12.58 -6.46 -0.39
CA VAL A 127 -12.22 -7.89 -0.25
C VAL A 127 -12.25 -8.30 1.23
N ARG A 128 -11.69 -7.50 2.13
CA ARG A 128 -11.72 -7.76 3.58
C ARG A 128 -13.13 -7.86 4.13
N ARG A 129 -13.99 -6.88 3.80
CA ARG A 129 -15.37 -6.86 4.27
C ARG A 129 -16.15 -8.03 3.71
N GLN A 130 -15.93 -8.38 2.47
CA GLN A 130 -16.67 -9.47 1.86
C GLN A 130 -16.17 -10.85 2.28
N PHE A 131 -14.90 -11.01 2.63
CA PHE A 131 -14.47 -12.17 3.39
C PHE A 131 -15.13 -12.22 4.76
N TYR A 132 -15.16 -11.11 5.49
CA TYR A 132 -15.84 -11.00 6.78
C TYR A 132 -17.35 -11.32 6.69
N TRP A 133 -18.06 -10.80 5.67
CA TRP A 133 -19.48 -11.10 5.45
C TRP A 133 -19.76 -12.59 5.23
N ASN A 134 -18.81 -13.26 4.59
CA ASN A 134 -18.89 -14.69 4.27
C ASN A 134 -18.28 -15.59 5.35
N LEU A 135 -17.95 -15.02 6.52
CA LEU A 135 -17.34 -15.72 7.66
C LEU A 135 -15.96 -16.32 7.32
N PHE A 136 -15.20 -15.69 6.43
CA PHE A 136 -13.82 -16.06 6.13
C PHE A 136 -12.83 -15.13 6.84
N GLU A 137 -11.56 -15.56 6.96
CA GLU A 137 -10.48 -14.73 7.50
C GLU A 137 -10.25 -13.51 6.60
N PRO A 138 -10.43 -12.26 7.10
CA PRO A 138 -10.37 -11.06 6.27
C PRO A 138 -8.96 -10.57 5.95
N TYR A 139 -7.92 -11.11 6.61
CA TYR A 139 -6.57 -10.55 6.56
C TYR A 139 -5.57 -11.37 5.76
N ILE A 140 -6.01 -12.19 4.82
CA ILE A 140 -5.18 -13.10 4.00
C ILE A 140 -4.05 -12.32 3.30
N THR A 141 -4.33 -11.13 2.81
CA THR A 141 -3.38 -10.30 2.03
C THR A 141 -2.20 -9.76 2.83
N ASN A 142 -2.27 -9.79 4.17
CA ASN A 142 -1.23 -9.19 5.03
C ASN A 142 -0.89 -10.03 6.28
N THR A 143 -1.26 -11.31 6.28
CA THR A 143 -0.91 -12.29 7.31
C THR A 143 -0.03 -13.39 6.72
N ASN A 144 0.55 -14.25 7.56
CA ASN A 144 1.35 -15.40 7.14
C ASN A 144 2.51 -15.07 6.18
N GLY A 145 3.15 -13.91 6.37
CA GLY A 145 4.24 -13.45 5.51
C GLY A 145 3.80 -12.73 4.24
N ASN A 146 2.51 -12.70 3.94
CA ASN A 146 1.96 -11.97 2.80
C ASN A 146 2.10 -10.45 2.99
N ARG A 147 2.27 -9.76 1.89
CA ARG A 147 2.52 -8.32 1.84
C ARG A 147 1.64 -7.66 0.78
N ARG A 148 1.51 -6.34 0.85
CA ARG A 148 0.66 -5.58 -0.07
C ARG A 148 1.43 -4.44 -0.70
N LEU A 149 1.28 -4.27 -1.99
CA LEU A 149 1.88 -3.20 -2.78
C LEU A 149 0.80 -2.47 -3.56
N ASP A 150 0.71 -1.16 -3.39
CA ASP A 150 -0.16 -0.30 -4.21
C ASP A 150 0.67 0.31 -5.34
N LEU A 151 0.37 -0.08 -6.56
CA LEU A 151 1.12 0.33 -7.75
C LEU A 151 1.00 1.84 -8.01
N MET A 152 -0.11 2.49 -7.63
CA MET A 152 -0.24 3.93 -7.75
C MET A 152 0.79 4.66 -6.87
N SER A 153 1.10 4.16 -5.66
CA SER A 153 2.15 4.73 -4.82
C SER A 153 3.54 4.63 -5.48
N LEU A 154 3.82 3.53 -6.17
CA LEU A 154 5.06 3.39 -6.96
C LEU A 154 5.08 4.38 -8.14
N PHE A 155 3.94 4.58 -8.83
CA PHE A 155 3.87 5.56 -9.90
C PHE A 155 4.02 7.01 -9.44
N GLN A 156 3.76 7.33 -8.20
CA GLN A 156 4.14 8.64 -7.65
C GLN A 156 5.66 8.82 -7.62
N ILE A 157 6.43 7.80 -7.25
CA ILE A 157 7.90 7.83 -7.33
C ILE A 157 8.37 7.89 -8.79
N ILE A 158 7.80 7.06 -9.66
CA ILE A 158 8.12 7.04 -11.10
C ILE A 158 7.90 8.43 -11.72
N GLY A 159 6.75 9.04 -11.44
CA GLY A 159 6.40 10.36 -11.96
C GLY A 159 7.34 11.46 -11.47
N ASN A 160 7.86 11.36 -10.25
CA ASN A 160 8.81 12.33 -9.73
C ASN A 160 10.21 12.16 -10.33
N PHE A 161 10.74 10.93 -10.43
CA PHE A 161 12.17 10.71 -10.69
C PHE A 161 12.51 9.93 -11.97
N TYR A 162 11.56 9.19 -12.54
CA TYR A 162 11.81 8.29 -13.67
C TYR A 162 10.97 8.57 -14.91
N SER A 163 10.30 9.73 -14.98
CA SER A 163 9.39 10.10 -16.09
C SER A 163 10.07 10.18 -17.46
N SER A 164 11.39 10.29 -17.51
CA SER A 164 12.17 10.20 -18.77
C SER A 164 12.26 8.77 -19.31
N LYS A 165 12.12 7.76 -18.46
CA LYS A 165 12.24 6.33 -18.82
C LYS A 165 10.89 5.62 -18.89
N ILE A 166 9.96 6.01 -18.01
CA ILE A 166 8.59 5.49 -17.94
C ILE A 166 7.68 6.71 -18.00
N LYS A 167 6.92 6.81 -19.05
CA LYS A 167 6.08 7.98 -19.28
C LYS A 167 4.94 8.05 -18.28
N VAL A 168 4.73 9.25 -17.76
CA VAL A 168 3.57 9.58 -16.91
C VAL A 168 2.81 10.72 -17.59
N PRO A 169 1.54 10.50 -17.94
CA PRO A 169 0.77 11.45 -18.74
C PRO A 169 0.66 12.81 -18.08
N GLN A 170 0.78 13.85 -18.89
CA GLN A 170 0.59 15.25 -18.48
C GLN A 170 -0.27 15.97 -19.51
N ASP A 171 -1.18 16.79 -19.04
CA ASP A 171 -1.92 17.70 -19.91
C ASP A 171 -1.11 18.98 -20.24
N GLU A 172 -1.70 19.88 -21.04
CA GLU A 172 -1.07 21.15 -21.45
C GLU A 172 -0.71 22.04 -20.25
N ASP A 173 -1.45 21.94 -19.14
CA ASP A 173 -1.20 22.67 -17.90
C ASP A 173 -0.19 21.94 -16.98
N LYS A 174 0.47 20.91 -17.49
CA LYS A 174 1.38 20.02 -16.74
C LYS A 174 0.72 19.33 -15.54
N ASN A 175 -0.57 19.11 -15.62
CA ASN A 175 -1.27 18.27 -14.63
C ASN A 175 -1.04 16.81 -14.95
N ILE A 176 -0.65 16.04 -13.92
CA ILE A 176 -0.31 14.64 -14.05
C ILE A 176 -1.56 13.78 -13.90
N SER A 177 -1.75 12.83 -14.81
CA SER A 177 -2.71 11.75 -14.64
C SER A 177 -2.02 10.51 -14.07
N LEU A 178 -2.60 9.96 -13.01
CA LEU A 178 -2.23 8.65 -12.47
C LEU A 178 -3.36 7.62 -12.69
N LYS A 179 -4.21 7.79 -13.70
CA LYS A 179 -5.17 6.74 -14.05
C LYS A 179 -4.42 5.56 -14.68
N LEU A 180 -4.81 4.35 -14.33
CA LEU A 180 -4.17 3.12 -14.83
C LEU A 180 -4.19 3.05 -16.35
N THR A 181 -5.34 3.37 -16.97
CA THR A 181 -5.50 3.39 -18.42
C THR A 181 -4.60 4.43 -19.09
N ASP A 182 -4.58 5.67 -18.57
CA ASP A 182 -3.76 6.74 -19.13
C ASP A 182 -2.26 6.38 -19.07
N LEU A 183 -1.83 5.78 -17.95
CA LEU A 183 -0.45 5.29 -17.79
C LEU A 183 -0.11 4.14 -18.75
N ALA A 184 -1.06 3.22 -18.96
CA ALA A 184 -0.87 2.11 -19.89
C ALA A 184 -0.73 2.59 -21.33
N GLU A 185 -1.65 3.45 -21.79
CA GLU A 185 -1.65 4.02 -23.15
C GLU A 185 -0.36 4.82 -23.43
N GLU A 186 0.04 5.70 -22.50
CA GLU A 186 1.25 6.52 -22.66
C GLU A 186 2.52 5.65 -22.74
N ASN A 187 2.47 4.46 -22.16
CA ASN A 187 3.55 3.47 -22.23
C ASN A 187 3.36 2.42 -23.34
N ASN A 188 2.49 2.65 -24.32
CA ASN A 188 2.21 1.76 -25.45
C ASN A 188 1.74 0.35 -25.00
N ILE A 189 0.89 0.28 -23.99
CA ILE A 189 0.17 -0.92 -23.56
C ILE A 189 -1.28 -0.73 -23.99
N SER A 190 -1.83 -1.73 -24.72
CA SER A 190 -3.24 -1.67 -25.17
C SER A 190 -4.19 -1.68 -23.99
N VAL A 191 -5.20 -0.83 -24.03
CA VAL A 191 -6.27 -0.69 -23.04
C VAL A 191 -7.62 -1.14 -23.56
N GLU A 192 -7.61 -1.96 -24.62
CA GLU A 192 -8.83 -2.55 -25.16
C GLU A 192 -9.51 -3.40 -24.07
N ASN A 193 -10.81 -3.18 -23.86
CA ASN A 193 -11.59 -3.76 -22.77
C ASN A 193 -11.14 -3.38 -21.34
N ALA A 194 -10.50 -2.25 -21.15
CA ALA A 194 -10.30 -1.70 -19.81
C ALA A 194 -11.65 -1.60 -19.06
N HIS A 195 -11.60 -1.67 -17.72
CA HIS A 195 -12.75 -1.88 -16.82
C HIS A 195 -13.34 -3.32 -16.91
N ASP A 196 -12.52 -4.27 -17.29
CA ASP A 196 -12.68 -5.69 -16.96
C ASP A 196 -11.56 -6.04 -15.97
N ALA A 197 -11.89 -6.56 -14.81
CA ALA A 197 -10.94 -6.73 -13.70
C ALA A 197 -9.69 -7.55 -14.08
N ILE A 198 -9.81 -8.56 -14.97
CA ILE A 198 -8.65 -9.34 -15.42
C ILE A 198 -7.79 -8.54 -16.41
N VAL A 199 -8.39 -7.69 -17.22
CA VAL A 199 -7.66 -6.82 -18.15
C VAL A 199 -6.87 -5.79 -17.35
N ASP A 200 -7.45 -5.17 -16.34
CA ASP A 200 -6.78 -4.19 -15.49
C ASP A 200 -5.62 -4.82 -14.70
N CYS A 201 -5.75 -6.08 -14.25
CA CYS A 201 -4.63 -6.85 -13.72
C CYS A 201 -3.49 -7.00 -14.74
N MET A 202 -3.79 -7.29 -16.01
CA MET A 202 -2.78 -7.42 -17.07
C MET A 202 -2.11 -6.09 -17.41
N LEU A 203 -2.83 -4.96 -17.33
CA LEU A 203 -2.23 -3.62 -17.45
C LEU A 203 -1.19 -3.40 -16.35
N MET A 204 -1.52 -3.73 -15.08
CA MET A 204 -0.59 -3.65 -13.95
C MET A 204 0.64 -4.53 -14.16
N VAL A 205 0.49 -5.78 -14.59
CA VAL A 205 1.59 -6.71 -14.89
C VAL A 205 2.55 -6.12 -15.95
N ASN A 206 2.00 -5.60 -17.04
CA ASN A 206 2.81 -5.03 -18.12
C ASN A 206 3.54 -3.75 -17.71
N LEU A 207 2.90 -2.90 -16.89
CA LEU A 207 3.56 -1.74 -16.30
C LEU A 207 4.69 -2.15 -15.35
N MET A 208 4.48 -3.16 -14.50
CA MET A 208 5.52 -3.68 -13.60
C MET A 208 6.73 -4.25 -14.33
N LYS A 209 6.54 -4.93 -15.47
CA LYS A 209 7.66 -5.36 -16.35
C LYS A 209 8.50 -4.18 -16.83
N LYS A 210 7.84 -3.07 -17.23
CA LYS A 210 8.54 -1.85 -17.63
C LYS A 210 9.29 -1.21 -16.47
N ILE A 211 8.65 -1.14 -15.28
CA ILE A 211 9.27 -0.59 -14.08
C ILE A 211 10.50 -1.41 -13.70
N LYS A 212 10.40 -2.73 -13.68
CA LYS A 212 11.54 -3.62 -13.39
C LYS A 212 12.72 -3.37 -14.32
N LYS A 213 12.46 -3.11 -15.60
CA LYS A 213 13.49 -2.87 -16.61
C LYS A 213 14.12 -1.49 -16.50
N HIS A 214 13.35 -0.46 -16.17
CA HIS A 214 13.77 0.93 -16.33
C HIS A 214 13.95 1.72 -15.03
N ALA A 215 13.39 1.22 -13.92
CA ALA A 215 13.47 1.84 -12.59
C ALA A 215 13.53 0.75 -11.49
N PRO A 216 14.50 -0.19 -11.55
CA PRO A 216 14.59 -1.31 -10.61
C PRO A 216 14.75 -0.84 -9.16
N GLU A 217 15.44 0.27 -8.91
CA GLU A 217 15.65 0.82 -7.56
C GLU A 217 14.33 1.32 -6.95
N ALA A 218 13.43 1.89 -7.76
CA ALA A 218 12.10 2.30 -7.32
C ALA A 218 11.24 1.08 -6.99
N LEU A 219 11.32 0.02 -7.81
CA LEU A 219 10.65 -1.25 -7.55
C LEU A 219 11.15 -1.89 -6.25
N GLU A 220 12.47 -1.94 -6.05
CA GLU A 220 13.09 -2.47 -4.82
C GLU A 220 12.57 -1.75 -3.58
N ALA A 221 12.54 -0.41 -3.62
CA ALA A 221 12.01 0.39 -2.53
C ALA A 221 10.52 0.10 -2.27
N ALA A 222 9.69 0.00 -3.33
CA ALA A 222 8.27 -0.29 -3.21
C ALA A 222 8.01 -1.71 -2.66
N VAL A 223 8.76 -2.72 -3.12
CA VAL A 223 8.70 -4.09 -2.60
C VAL A 223 9.13 -4.14 -1.13
N LYS A 224 10.18 -3.42 -0.75
CA LYS A 224 10.57 -3.27 0.64
C LYS A 224 9.45 -2.64 1.46
N GLY A 225 8.86 -1.55 0.97
CA GLY A 225 7.74 -0.83 1.59
C GLY A 225 6.39 -1.57 1.55
N SER A 226 6.29 -2.74 0.93
CA SER A 226 5.10 -3.58 0.98
C SER A 226 4.84 -4.20 2.36
N SER A 227 5.82 -4.14 3.27
CA SER A 227 5.73 -4.61 4.65
C SER A 227 5.88 -3.46 5.65
N LYS A 228 5.29 -3.63 6.85
CA LYS A 228 5.43 -2.67 7.95
C LYS A 228 6.89 -2.43 8.35
N ASN A 229 7.67 -3.50 8.50
CA ASN A 229 9.09 -3.40 8.88
C ASN A 229 9.91 -2.73 7.79
N GLY A 230 9.65 -3.06 6.52
CA GLY A 230 10.31 -2.41 5.40
C GLY A 230 10.03 -0.90 5.33
N ASN A 231 8.79 -0.47 5.62
CA ASN A 231 8.47 0.95 5.72
C ASN A 231 9.20 1.63 6.88
N ILE A 232 9.29 0.99 8.07
CA ILE A 232 10.10 1.53 9.19
C ILE A 232 11.54 1.74 8.75
N GLU A 233 12.14 0.76 8.09
CA GLU A 233 13.51 0.87 7.59
C GLU A 233 13.66 1.98 6.55
N LEU A 234 12.70 2.11 5.62
CA LEU A 234 12.70 3.19 4.64
C LEU A 234 12.63 4.57 5.32
N THR A 235 11.79 4.74 6.36
CA THR A 235 11.69 6.03 7.08
C THR A 235 12.96 6.41 7.86
N LYS A 236 13.84 5.45 8.11
CA LYS A 236 15.12 5.62 8.82
C LYS A 236 16.34 5.48 7.91
N SER A 237 16.15 5.47 6.59
CA SER A 237 17.25 5.32 5.64
C SER A 237 18.28 6.45 5.76
N SER A 238 19.55 6.10 5.67
CA SER A 238 20.64 7.06 5.68
C SER A 238 21.02 7.48 4.25
N PRO A 239 21.28 8.76 4.01
CA PRO A 239 21.23 9.87 4.98
C PRO A 239 19.81 10.30 5.35
N PHE A 240 18.83 10.12 4.45
CA PHE A 240 17.40 10.37 4.61
C PHE A 240 16.63 9.71 3.47
N SER A 241 15.30 9.74 3.54
CA SER A 241 14.43 9.30 2.44
C SER A 241 13.73 10.47 1.75
N ILE A 242 13.26 10.21 0.55
CA ILE A 242 12.39 11.13 -0.20
C ILE A 242 10.97 10.57 -0.17
N LEU A 243 10.03 11.37 0.32
CA LEU A 243 8.60 11.17 0.13
C LEU A 243 8.20 11.92 -1.15
N GLY A 244 7.94 11.15 -2.22
CA GLY A 244 7.62 11.71 -3.53
C GLY A 244 6.14 11.59 -3.82
N GLU A 245 5.36 12.64 -3.56
CA GLU A 245 3.91 12.64 -3.74
C GLU A 245 3.48 13.32 -5.05
N ILE A 246 2.39 12.82 -5.63
CA ILE A 246 1.62 13.53 -6.66
C ILE A 246 0.25 13.82 -6.07
N TYR A 247 0.04 15.06 -5.67
CA TYR A 247 -1.20 15.51 -5.04
C TYR A 247 -1.84 16.62 -5.88
N ARG A 248 -3.15 16.54 -6.09
CA ARG A 248 -3.88 17.45 -6.97
C ARG A 248 -3.18 17.65 -8.32
N LYS A 249 -2.72 16.55 -8.92
CA LYS A 249 -2.03 16.49 -10.21
C LYS A 249 -0.67 17.20 -10.27
N LYS A 250 -0.09 17.63 -9.16
CA LYS A 250 1.22 18.31 -9.07
C LYS A 250 2.21 17.47 -8.27
N LYS A 251 3.50 17.58 -8.62
CA LYS A 251 4.61 16.88 -7.95
C LYS A 251 5.01 17.59 -6.65
N TYR A 252 5.27 16.81 -5.63
CA TYR A 252 5.83 17.26 -4.36
C TYR A 252 6.93 16.30 -3.94
N ILE A 253 8.08 16.86 -3.59
CA ILE A 253 9.29 16.13 -3.19
C ILE A 253 9.69 16.62 -1.81
N TYR A 254 9.61 15.73 -0.82
CA TYR A 254 9.96 16.04 0.55
C TYR A 254 11.13 15.18 0.99
N PRO A 255 12.31 15.76 1.26
CA PRO A 255 13.38 15.06 1.97
C PRO A 255 12.94 14.86 3.42
N VAL A 256 12.83 13.60 3.87
CA VAL A 256 12.22 13.28 5.15
C VAL A 256 13.04 12.27 5.94
N ILE A 257 12.91 12.32 7.27
CA ILE A 257 13.37 11.27 8.17
C ILE A 257 12.35 11.07 9.29
N SER A 258 12.28 9.85 9.83
CA SER A 258 11.42 9.55 10.98
C SER A 258 11.86 10.31 12.22
N CYS A 259 10.90 10.95 12.89
CA CYS A 259 11.15 11.67 14.14
C CYS A 259 10.28 11.18 15.30
N GLY A 260 9.41 10.19 15.11
CA GLY A 260 8.61 9.59 16.18
C GLY A 260 7.62 8.55 15.67
N GLN A 261 7.21 7.65 16.54
CA GLN A 261 6.19 6.64 16.28
C GLN A 261 5.15 6.67 17.39
N ASN A 262 3.86 6.60 17.01
CA ASN A 262 2.78 6.60 17.98
C ASN A 262 2.83 5.31 18.85
N PRO A 263 3.00 5.41 20.16
CA PRO A 263 3.09 4.24 21.03
C PRO A 263 1.77 3.46 21.13
N ASN A 264 0.63 4.11 20.94
CA ASN A 264 -0.70 3.53 21.02
C ASN A 264 -1.18 2.99 19.65
N GLN A 265 -0.73 3.63 18.55
CA GLN A 265 -1.04 3.25 17.17
C GLN A 265 0.26 3.01 16.39
N THR A 266 0.88 1.87 16.62
CA THR A 266 2.22 1.55 16.10
C THR A 266 2.35 1.54 14.58
N ASN A 267 1.27 1.75 13.83
CA ASN A 267 1.29 1.97 12.38
C ASN A 267 1.49 3.43 11.99
N GLN A 268 1.34 4.37 12.94
CA GLN A 268 1.48 5.79 12.70
C GLN A 268 2.89 6.26 13.04
N VAL A 269 3.57 6.86 12.07
CA VAL A 269 4.92 7.40 12.20
C VAL A 269 4.93 8.87 11.77
N ALA A 270 5.61 9.71 12.54
CA ALA A 270 5.88 11.08 12.16
C ALA A 270 7.19 11.16 11.38
N LEU A 271 7.15 11.91 10.29
CA LEU A 271 8.29 12.32 9.49
C LEU A 271 8.49 13.83 9.65
N ILE A 272 9.73 14.27 9.74
CA ILE A 272 10.07 15.68 9.61
C ILE A 272 10.50 15.96 8.17
N ASP A 273 9.99 17.04 7.60
CA ASP A 273 10.40 17.58 6.31
C ASP A 273 11.71 18.39 6.54
N LEU A 274 12.79 17.92 5.93
CA LEU A 274 14.13 18.49 6.12
C LEU A 274 14.33 19.84 5.39
N TYR A 275 13.36 20.31 4.62
CA TYR A 275 13.37 21.70 4.15
C TYR A 275 13.18 22.70 5.31
N PHE A 276 12.56 22.27 6.40
CA PHE A 276 12.50 23.03 7.65
C PHE A 276 13.76 22.83 8.50
N ASP A 277 14.14 23.86 9.24
CA ASP A 277 15.28 23.77 10.17
C ASP A 277 14.88 23.04 11.46
N PRO A 278 15.43 21.83 11.73
CA PRO A 278 15.04 21.06 12.91
C PRO A 278 15.34 21.79 14.22
N LYS A 279 16.42 22.60 14.29
CA LYS A 279 16.77 23.33 15.49
C LYS A 279 15.67 24.28 15.94
N LYS A 280 14.99 24.93 14.99
CA LYS A 280 13.85 25.77 15.31
C LYS A 280 12.70 24.99 15.91
N MET A 281 12.48 23.73 15.44
CA MET A 281 11.44 22.87 15.99
C MET A 281 11.81 22.32 17.38
N PHE A 282 13.09 22.11 17.67
CA PHE A 282 13.52 21.64 19.00
C PHE A 282 13.16 22.63 20.11
N ASP A 283 13.19 23.91 19.81
CA ASP A 283 12.90 25.02 20.75
C ASP A 283 11.39 25.35 20.86
N MET A 284 10.54 24.77 20.01
CA MET A 284 9.08 24.98 20.02
C MET A 284 8.44 24.33 21.24
N SER A 285 7.39 24.95 21.77
CA SER A 285 6.48 24.33 22.73
C SER A 285 5.73 23.15 22.08
N ASP A 286 5.13 22.28 22.90
CA ASP A 286 4.34 21.14 22.40
C ASP A 286 3.10 21.59 21.60
N TYR A 287 2.52 22.74 21.96
CA TYR A 287 1.45 23.34 21.19
C TYR A 287 1.93 23.77 19.79
N GLU A 288 3.02 24.49 19.69
CA GLU A 288 3.61 24.90 18.40
C GLU A 288 4.04 23.70 17.57
N LEU A 289 4.59 22.65 18.18
CA LEU A 289 4.90 21.39 17.49
C LEU A 289 3.64 20.69 16.97
N SER A 290 2.54 20.71 17.72
CA SER A 290 1.27 20.12 17.26
C SER A 290 0.73 20.83 16.01
N GLU A 291 0.90 22.15 15.91
CA GLU A 291 0.53 22.93 14.72
C GLU A 291 1.38 22.58 13.47
N GLN A 292 2.61 22.07 13.69
CA GLN A 292 3.47 21.62 12.57
C GLN A 292 2.94 20.41 11.82
N PHE A 293 1.99 19.65 12.37
CA PHE A 293 1.26 18.59 11.66
C PHE A 293 0.16 19.14 10.73
N GLY A 294 -0.12 20.44 10.78
CA GLY A 294 -1.09 21.13 9.93
C GLY A 294 -0.59 21.38 8.50
N ALA A 295 -1.46 21.97 7.71
CA ALA A 295 -1.12 22.36 6.33
C ALA A 295 0.02 23.41 6.32
N GLY A 296 1.08 23.12 5.57
CA GLY A 296 2.27 23.99 5.49
C GLY A 296 3.26 23.81 6.62
N GLY A 297 3.00 22.94 7.59
CA GLY A 297 3.95 22.61 8.66
C GLY A 297 5.01 21.61 8.22
N GLY A 298 6.07 21.53 9.04
CA GLY A 298 7.22 20.66 8.74
C GLY A 298 7.10 19.23 9.25
N LEU A 299 5.99 18.84 9.87
CA LEU A 299 5.74 17.48 10.33
C LEU A 299 4.65 16.81 9.50
N LYS A 300 4.88 15.57 9.11
CA LYS A 300 3.96 14.74 8.34
C LYS A 300 3.69 13.43 9.07
N THR A 301 2.48 12.92 8.97
CA THR A 301 2.12 11.62 9.54
C THR A 301 1.85 10.62 8.42
N ILE A 302 2.47 9.45 8.50
CA ILE A 302 2.26 8.34 7.56
C ILE A 302 1.78 7.09 8.28
N SER A 303 1.14 6.19 7.52
CA SER A 303 0.70 4.86 7.99
C SER A 303 1.58 3.77 7.39
N ILE A 304 2.52 3.23 8.18
CA ILE A 304 3.54 2.28 7.71
C ILE A 304 3.00 0.87 7.36
N ASN A 305 1.73 0.61 7.57
CA ASN A 305 1.03 -0.60 7.12
C ASN A 305 0.36 -0.44 5.74
N LYS A 306 0.67 0.64 5.02
CA LYS A 306 0.21 0.91 3.64
C LYS A 306 1.42 1.14 2.75
N SER A 307 1.23 1.01 1.43
CA SER A 307 2.25 1.47 0.48
C SER A 307 2.41 2.98 0.57
N ILE A 308 3.65 3.42 0.67
CA ILE A 308 4.02 4.83 0.79
C ILE A 308 4.99 5.15 -0.35
N PRO A 309 4.84 6.29 -1.05
CA PRO A 309 5.77 6.70 -2.10
C PRO A 309 7.09 7.21 -1.48
N LEU A 310 7.82 6.31 -0.85
CA LEU A 310 9.04 6.59 -0.10
C LEU A 310 10.23 5.85 -0.71
N MET A 311 11.33 6.58 -0.93
CA MET A 311 12.55 6.04 -1.51
C MET A 311 13.79 6.59 -0.81
N PRO A 312 14.82 5.78 -0.49
CA PRO A 312 16.08 6.30 0.05
C PRO A 312 16.74 7.29 -0.92
N ALA A 313 17.16 8.44 -0.41
CA ALA A 313 17.75 9.50 -1.25
C ALA A 313 18.97 9.03 -2.05
N ASN A 314 19.81 8.18 -1.45
CA ASN A 314 20.99 7.61 -2.09
C ASN A 314 20.71 6.59 -3.21
N LYS A 315 19.45 6.19 -3.39
CA LYS A 315 19.01 5.30 -4.49
C LYS A 315 18.47 6.08 -5.69
N ILE A 316 18.34 7.41 -5.59
CA ILE A 316 17.87 8.25 -6.67
C ILE A 316 19.08 8.86 -7.38
N SER A 317 19.25 8.55 -8.66
CA SER A 317 20.33 9.12 -9.47
C SER A 317 20.18 10.64 -9.58
N ASN A 318 21.28 11.39 -9.40
CA ASN A 318 21.30 12.86 -9.50
C ASN A 318 20.26 13.53 -8.61
N ILE A 319 20.05 13.03 -7.39
CA ILE A 319 19.02 13.53 -6.47
C ILE A 319 19.09 15.06 -6.26
N GLU A 320 20.29 15.64 -6.34
CA GLU A 320 20.51 17.09 -6.15
C GLU A 320 19.73 17.94 -7.17
N GLU A 321 19.43 17.42 -8.37
CA GLU A 321 18.65 18.12 -9.40
C GLU A 321 17.18 18.27 -9.02
N PHE A 322 16.71 17.49 -8.03
CA PHE A 322 15.32 17.46 -7.59
C PHE A 322 15.11 18.14 -6.23
N LEU A 323 16.16 18.61 -5.58
CA LEU A 323 16.11 19.19 -4.25
C LEU A 323 16.18 20.71 -4.27
N ASP A 324 15.35 21.37 -3.46
CA ASP A 324 15.34 22.82 -3.29
C ASP A 324 16.41 23.33 -2.29
N SER A 325 17.22 22.41 -1.74
CA SER A 325 18.28 22.74 -0.78
C SER A 325 19.51 21.86 -1.02
N PRO A 326 20.72 22.35 -0.67
CA PRO A 326 21.94 21.57 -0.82
C PRO A 326 21.89 20.23 -0.05
N LEU A 327 22.33 19.15 -0.70
CA LEU A 327 22.30 17.80 -0.13
C LEU A 327 22.96 17.74 1.25
N LYS A 328 24.16 18.33 1.42
CA LYS A 328 24.88 18.38 2.70
C LYS A 328 24.11 19.06 3.83
N LEU A 329 23.30 20.06 3.52
CA LEU A 329 22.43 20.70 4.51
C LEU A 329 21.36 19.75 5.00
N LEU A 330 20.70 19.04 4.06
CA LEU A 330 19.66 18.07 4.40
C LEU A 330 20.22 16.88 5.19
N GLU A 331 21.40 16.38 4.81
CA GLU A 331 22.13 15.35 5.58
C GLU A 331 22.42 15.79 7.00
N SER A 332 22.95 17.02 7.19
CA SER A 332 23.21 17.59 8.51
C SER A 332 21.93 17.72 9.35
N ARG A 333 20.81 18.13 8.72
CA ARG A 333 19.51 18.22 9.40
C ARG A 333 18.98 16.86 9.82
N ALA A 334 19.10 15.84 8.94
CA ALA A 334 18.73 14.48 9.26
C ALA A 334 19.53 13.93 10.46
N GLN A 335 20.84 14.19 10.49
CA GLN A 335 21.68 13.80 11.61
C GLN A 335 21.24 14.47 12.91
N GLN A 336 20.95 15.78 12.91
CA GLN A 336 20.46 16.52 14.09
C GLN A 336 19.17 15.92 14.65
N VAL A 337 18.24 15.50 13.79
CA VAL A 337 16.99 14.83 14.19
C VAL A 337 17.29 13.48 14.84
N ASN A 338 18.18 12.68 14.24
CA ASN A 338 18.54 11.36 14.76
C ASN A 338 19.24 11.42 16.13
N GLU A 339 20.02 12.48 16.38
CA GLU A 339 20.75 12.69 17.64
C GLU A 339 19.88 13.29 18.75
N ASN A 340 18.73 13.88 18.42
CA ASN A 340 17.86 14.54 19.42
C ASN A 340 16.74 13.60 19.90
N THR A 341 17.05 12.78 20.89
CA THR A 341 16.09 11.84 21.52
C THR A 341 14.96 12.55 22.26
N ASP A 342 15.22 13.72 22.87
CA ASP A 342 14.19 14.48 23.59
C ASP A 342 13.10 14.97 22.62
N PHE A 343 13.51 15.49 21.47
CA PHE A 343 12.56 15.87 20.41
C PHE A 343 11.73 14.66 19.94
N GLN A 344 12.39 13.53 19.68
CA GLN A 344 11.70 12.31 19.24
C GLN A 344 10.67 11.84 20.29
N ASN A 345 11.01 11.86 21.57
CA ASN A 345 10.09 11.49 22.65
C ASN A 345 8.89 12.43 22.72
N ARG A 346 9.08 13.75 22.61
CA ARG A 346 8.00 14.73 22.55
C ARG A 346 7.07 14.49 21.36
N ILE A 347 7.59 14.16 20.18
CA ILE A 347 6.78 13.81 19.01
C ILE A 347 5.98 12.53 19.27
N CYS A 348 6.55 11.50 19.90
CA CYS A 348 5.83 10.28 20.27
C CYS A 348 4.66 10.58 21.22
N GLU A 349 4.86 11.43 22.22
CA GLU A 349 3.82 11.88 23.15
C GLU A 349 2.70 12.64 22.43
N LEU A 350 3.04 13.61 21.57
CA LEU A 350 2.07 14.35 20.78
C LEU A 350 1.22 13.45 19.89
N LEU A 351 1.82 12.45 19.24
CA LEU A 351 1.09 11.46 18.46
C LEU A 351 0.13 10.62 19.32
N SER A 352 0.49 10.34 20.58
CA SER A 352 -0.33 9.55 21.50
C SER A 352 -1.57 10.29 22.00
N ILE A 353 -1.48 11.61 22.14
CA ILE A 353 -2.56 12.47 22.64
C ILE A 353 -3.60 12.75 21.55
N ASN A 354 -3.16 12.91 20.30
CA ASN A 354 -4.02 13.29 19.16
C ASN A 354 -4.79 12.10 18.57
N GLN A 355 -5.31 11.19 19.39
CA GLN A 355 -6.11 10.07 18.91
C GLN A 355 -7.52 10.53 18.57
N ARG A 356 -7.96 10.20 17.35
CA ARG A 356 -9.38 10.36 16.97
C ARG A 356 -10.17 9.21 17.57
N GLU A 357 -11.14 9.54 18.40
CA GLU A 357 -12.18 8.59 18.78
C GLU A 357 -13.18 8.45 17.63
N TYR A 358 -13.43 7.22 17.21
CA TYR A 358 -14.44 6.91 16.23
C TYR A 358 -15.70 6.39 16.96
N PRO A 359 -16.89 6.84 16.57
CA PRO A 359 -18.13 6.25 17.13
C PRO A 359 -18.19 4.76 16.78
N PRO A 360 -18.80 3.95 17.65
CA PRO A 360 -18.96 2.51 17.37
C PRO A 360 -19.76 2.31 16.07
N ASN A 361 -19.35 1.31 15.31
CA ASN A 361 -20.01 0.98 14.06
C ASN A 361 -21.43 0.46 14.31
N LYS A 362 -22.41 0.97 13.56
CA LYS A 362 -23.81 0.64 13.73
C LYS A 362 -24.17 -0.71 13.11
N TYR A 363 -23.64 -0.99 11.92
CA TYR A 363 -23.99 -2.18 11.13
C TYR A 363 -22.90 -3.25 11.21
N LEU A 364 -23.30 -4.52 11.09
CA LEU A 364 -22.36 -5.66 11.14
C LEU A 364 -21.30 -5.58 10.05
N GLU A 365 -21.68 -5.15 8.86
CA GLU A 365 -20.81 -4.98 7.70
C GLU A 365 -19.62 -4.05 7.98
N GLN A 366 -19.77 -3.13 8.90
CA GLN A 366 -18.75 -2.17 9.28
C GLN A 366 -17.79 -2.68 10.37
N LYS A 367 -18.12 -3.82 11.03
CA LYS A 367 -17.43 -4.28 12.25
C LYS A 367 -16.17 -5.10 12.02
N VAL A 368 -15.68 -5.22 10.79
CA VAL A 368 -14.49 -6.01 10.46
C VAL A 368 -13.24 -5.65 11.28
N TYR A 369 -13.14 -4.41 11.77
CA TYR A 369 -12.00 -3.90 12.55
C TYR A 369 -12.26 -3.79 14.06
N GLU A 370 -13.45 -4.12 14.56
CA GLU A 370 -13.75 -3.96 15.98
C GLU A 370 -13.07 -5.03 16.85
N ARG A 371 -12.98 -6.27 16.35
CA ARG A 371 -12.33 -7.37 17.06
C ARG A 371 -11.90 -8.48 16.10
N PHE A 372 -10.90 -9.26 16.52
CA PHE A 372 -10.60 -10.54 15.88
C PHE A 372 -11.58 -11.61 16.34
N PRO A 373 -11.89 -12.61 15.49
CA PRO A 373 -12.67 -13.77 15.89
C PRO A 373 -12.02 -14.50 17.09
N SER A 374 -12.83 -14.84 18.09
CA SER A 374 -12.41 -15.71 19.18
C SER A 374 -12.19 -17.15 18.69
N ASN A 375 -11.57 -17.99 19.49
CA ASN A 375 -11.41 -19.42 19.14
C ASN A 375 -12.76 -20.11 18.93
N SER A 376 -13.79 -19.74 19.70
CA SER A 376 -15.15 -20.26 19.50
C SER A 376 -15.76 -19.76 18.19
N ASP A 377 -15.55 -18.47 17.84
CA ASP A 377 -16.03 -17.92 16.57
C ASP A 377 -15.39 -18.67 15.38
N LYS A 378 -14.08 -18.94 15.45
CA LYS A 378 -13.36 -19.70 14.40
C LYS A 378 -13.92 -21.10 14.19
N LEU A 379 -14.24 -21.82 15.28
CA LEU A 379 -14.88 -23.14 15.18
C LEU A 379 -16.27 -23.07 14.53
N TRP A 380 -17.05 -22.01 14.80
CA TRP A 380 -18.33 -21.78 14.13
C TRP A 380 -18.15 -21.43 12.66
N MET A 381 -17.17 -20.60 12.31
CA MET A 381 -16.83 -20.25 10.92
C MET A 381 -16.46 -21.52 10.12
N GLU A 382 -15.60 -22.40 10.69
CA GLU A 382 -15.21 -23.66 10.08
C GLU A 382 -16.42 -24.61 9.89
N ARG A 383 -17.28 -24.74 10.89
CA ARG A 383 -18.52 -25.53 10.77
C ARG A 383 -19.43 -24.98 9.68
N PHE A 384 -19.65 -23.67 9.68
CA PHE A 384 -20.45 -23.02 8.64
C PHE A 384 -19.92 -23.29 7.25
N GLU A 385 -18.59 -23.23 7.07
CA GLU A 385 -17.97 -23.44 5.77
C GLU A 385 -18.24 -24.85 5.21
N ILE A 386 -18.09 -25.89 6.03
CA ILE A 386 -18.25 -27.29 5.60
C ILE A 386 -19.71 -27.76 5.57
N SER A 387 -20.64 -27.03 6.19
CA SER A 387 -22.05 -27.39 6.24
C SER A 387 -22.72 -27.22 4.87
N THR A 388 -23.70 -28.08 4.60
CA THR A 388 -24.59 -27.92 3.44
C THR A 388 -25.49 -26.69 3.60
N TRP A 389 -26.06 -26.20 2.52
CA TRP A 389 -26.99 -25.07 2.58
C TRP A 389 -28.25 -25.35 3.44
N ALA A 390 -28.71 -26.60 3.49
CA ALA A 390 -29.81 -26.99 4.36
C ALA A 390 -29.42 -26.92 5.84
N GLU A 391 -28.17 -27.17 6.20
CA GLU A 391 -27.66 -27.08 7.59
C GLU A 391 -27.33 -25.63 8.00
N LYS A 392 -27.04 -24.75 7.02
CA LYS A 392 -26.79 -23.33 7.24
C LYS A 392 -28.08 -22.52 7.48
N ALA A 393 -29.21 -22.99 6.97
CA ALA A 393 -30.53 -22.38 7.14
C ALA A 393 -31.16 -22.75 8.51
#